data_b9660b935f976719fd43a036b982822b
#
_entry.id   b9660b935f976719fd43a036b982822b
#
_cell.length_a   1.000
_cell.length_b   1.000
_cell.length_c   1.000
_cell.angle_alpha   90.00
_cell.angle_beta   90.00
_cell.angle_gamma   90.00
#
_symmetry.space_group_name_H-M   'P 1'
#
loop_
_entity.id
_entity.type
_entity.pdbx_description
1 polymer ?
#
loop_
_entity_poly.entity_id
_entity_poly.type
_entity_poly.pdbx_seq_one_letter_code
_entity_poly.pdbx_strand_id
1 'polypeptide(L)'
;MNIKLLFALLTAVLLAATPVVAAESEGAYTINAGDVLQISVWGEDTLQKEVRVLPDGSISFPLAGRVEVSNVSTPEVEKRIGEKLKAFLPDPQVTVIVSGIEGNRAYIIGKVLRPGPLPLTAPISILQAISLAGGLDRFADSDAIKILRKNGKGQTTISVNYDTLIKGQDLGTNILLNTGDTILVP
;
A
#
# COMPACT_ATOMS: atom_id res chain seq x y z
N MET A 1 -41.47 8.75 -57.86
CA MET A 1 -40.18 8.34 -57.21
C MET A 1 -40.28 8.69 -55.74
N ASN A 2 -40.43 7.68 -54.89
CA ASN A 2 -40.96 7.80 -53.52
C ASN A 2 -40.01 8.41 -52.51
N ILE A 3 -40.31 9.63 -52.10
CA ILE A 3 -39.62 10.44 -51.07
C ILE A 3 -39.73 9.84 -49.63
N LYS A 4 -40.52 8.76 -49.50
CA LYS A 4 -40.77 8.10 -48.19
C LYS A 4 -39.71 7.10 -47.75
N LEU A 5 -38.69 6.79 -48.56
CA LEU A 5 -37.63 5.82 -48.24
C LEU A 5 -36.36 6.44 -47.70
N LEU A 6 -36.25 7.77 -47.67
CA LEU A 6 -35.04 8.49 -47.25
C LEU A 6 -35.08 8.90 -45.75
N PHE A 7 -36.21 8.71 -45.07
CA PHE A 7 -36.37 9.08 -43.66
C PHE A 7 -36.19 7.94 -42.65
N ALA A 8 -35.94 6.74 -43.12
CA ALA A 8 -35.83 5.54 -42.25
C ALA A 8 -34.38 5.14 -41.87
N LEU A 9 -33.36 5.93 -42.27
CA LEU A 9 -31.96 5.59 -41.99
C LEU A 9 -31.24 6.56 -41.04
N LEU A 10 -31.97 7.42 -40.33
CA LEU A 10 -31.38 8.46 -39.49
C LEU A 10 -31.74 8.31 -38.00
N THR A 11 -32.07 7.12 -37.54
CA THR A 11 -32.34 6.89 -36.12
C THR A 11 -31.78 5.55 -35.68
N ALA A 12 -30.56 5.51 -35.21
CA ALA A 12 -30.05 4.59 -34.17
C ALA A 12 -28.51 4.63 -34.03
N VAL A 13 -27.94 5.83 -33.83
CA VAL A 13 -26.66 5.88 -33.14
C VAL A 13 -26.95 6.17 -31.67
N LEU A 14 -27.40 5.15 -30.96
CA LEU A 14 -27.49 5.16 -29.50
C LEU A 14 -26.05 5.10 -29.01
N LEU A 15 -25.47 6.25 -28.62
CA LEU A 15 -24.21 6.31 -27.92
C LEU A 15 -24.38 5.54 -26.60
N ALA A 16 -23.95 4.29 -26.58
CA ALA A 16 -23.76 3.55 -25.35
C ALA A 16 -22.61 4.22 -24.59
N ALA A 17 -22.95 5.15 -23.69
CA ALA A 17 -22.02 5.66 -22.70
C ALA A 17 -21.67 4.48 -21.78
N THR A 18 -20.55 3.81 -22.07
CA THR A 18 -19.97 2.86 -21.13
C THR A 18 -19.56 3.63 -19.88
N PRO A 19 -20.01 3.23 -18.68
CA PRO A 19 -19.48 3.85 -17.46
C PRO A 19 -17.96 3.62 -17.46
N VAL A 20 -17.19 4.70 -17.49
CA VAL A 20 -15.77 4.66 -17.14
C VAL A 20 -15.75 4.30 -15.67
N VAL A 21 -15.58 3.02 -15.37
CA VAL A 21 -15.19 2.57 -14.04
C VAL A 21 -13.81 3.17 -13.83
N ALA A 22 -13.71 4.19 -12.98
CA ALA A 22 -12.44 4.70 -12.52
C ALA A 22 -11.68 3.49 -11.97
N ALA A 23 -10.61 3.08 -12.64
CA ALA A 23 -9.70 2.08 -12.14
C ALA A 23 -9.19 2.64 -10.81
N GLU A 24 -9.58 2.02 -9.70
CA GLU A 24 -8.88 2.19 -8.43
C GLU A 24 -7.42 1.94 -8.76
N SER A 25 -6.54 2.90 -8.49
CA SER A 25 -5.13 2.80 -8.78
C SER A 25 -4.58 1.63 -7.96
N GLU A 26 -4.45 0.46 -8.60
CA GLU A 26 -3.74 -0.67 -8.01
C GLU A 26 -2.33 -0.18 -7.65
N GLY A 27 -2.07 0.00 -6.37
CA GLY A 27 -0.77 0.41 -5.87
C GLY A 27 -0.70 1.72 -5.07
N ALA A 28 -1.82 2.40 -4.79
CA ALA A 28 -1.79 3.55 -3.87
C ALA A 28 -1.31 3.09 -2.48
N TYR A 29 -0.32 3.80 -1.93
CA TYR A 29 0.17 3.52 -0.58
C TYR A 29 -0.96 3.67 0.44
N THR A 30 -1.10 2.68 1.33
CA THR A 30 -1.99 2.76 2.48
C THR A 30 -1.17 2.93 3.75
N ILE A 31 -1.62 3.84 4.59
CA ILE A 31 -0.95 4.22 5.83
C ILE A 31 -0.96 3.05 6.81
N ASN A 32 0.18 2.80 7.45
CA ASN A 32 0.35 1.74 8.43
C ASN A 32 0.64 2.30 9.83
N ALA A 33 0.32 1.53 10.87
CA ALA A 33 0.72 1.86 12.23
C ALA A 33 2.25 2.01 12.32
N GLY A 34 2.73 3.09 12.91
CA GLY A 34 4.15 3.44 12.98
C GLY A 34 4.62 4.45 11.96
N ASP A 35 3.87 4.66 10.86
CA ASP A 35 4.20 5.68 9.88
C ASP A 35 4.17 7.10 10.48
N VAL A 36 4.91 7.99 9.86
CA VAL A 36 4.97 9.40 10.24
C VAL A 36 4.30 10.24 9.16
N LEU A 37 3.32 11.03 9.57
CA LEU A 37 2.55 11.90 8.69
C LEU A 37 2.84 13.36 9.02
N GLN A 38 3.12 14.16 8.00
CA GLN A 38 3.11 15.61 8.09
C GLN A 38 1.74 16.10 7.60
N ILE A 39 1.02 16.77 8.48
CA ILE A 39 -0.31 17.28 8.21
C ILE A 39 -0.30 18.79 8.32
N SER A 40 -0.87 19.46 7.34
CA SER A 40 -1.02 20.91 7.31
C SER A 40 -2.42 21.30 6.88
N VAL A 41 -2.90 22.44 7.42
CA VAL A 41 -4.15 23.05 7.03
C VAL A 41 -3.86 24.40 6.43
N TRP A 42 -4.33 24.66 5.21
CA TRP A 42 -4.05 25.91 4.51
C TRP A 42 -4.55 27.13 5.30
N GLY A 43 -3.67 28.13 5.46
CA GLY A 43 -3.97 29.36 6.21
C GLY A 43 -3.89 29.24 7.72
N GLU A 44 -3.55 28.05 8.27
CA GLU A 44 -3.51 27.78 9.70
C GLU A 44 -2.14 27.23 10.13
N ASP A 45 -1.16 28.10 10.32
CA ASP A 45 0.24 27.74 10.67
C ASP A 45 0.30 26.92 11.97
N THR A 46 -0.62 27.15 12.91
CA THR A 46 -0.70 26.41 14.18
C THR A 46 -1.13 24.96 14.01
N LEU A 47 -1.77 24.63 12.89
CA LEU A 47 -2.22 23.30 12.51
C LEU A 47 -1.26 22.58 11.56
N GLN A 48 -0.01 23.00 11.49
CA GLN A 48 1.05 22.25 10.83
C GLN A 48 1.75 21.36 11.86
N LYS A 49 1.57 20.03 11.74
CA LYS A 49 2.09 19.04 12.69
C LYS A 49 2.62 17.81 12.02
N GLU A 50 3.71 17.29 12.56
CA GLU A 50 4.17 15.93 12.33
C GLU A 50 3.57 15.02 13.40
N VAL A 51 2.92 13.93 12.97
CA VAL A 51 2.26 12.97 13.85
C VAL A 51 2.63 11.55 13.47
N ARG A 52 2.81 10.69 14.46
CA ARG A 52 3.05 9.25 14.26
C ARG A 52 1.73 8.51 14.38
N VAL A 53 1.50 7.55 13.47
CA VAL A 53 0.35 6.63 13.55
C VAL A 53 0.57 5.68 14.72
N LEU A 54 -0.38 5.67 15.63
CA LEU A 54 -0.34 4.83 16.83
C LEU A 54 -0.56 3.35 16.48
N PRO A 55 -0.18 2.41 17.38
CA PRO A 55 -0.39 0.97 17.16
C PRO A 55 -1.85 0.57 16.95
N ASP A 56 -2.81 1.38 17.41
CA ASP A 56 -4.24 1.18 17.20
C ASP A 56 -4.74 1.72 15.84
N GLY A 57 -3.83 2.21 15.00
CA GLY A 57 -4.14 2.72 13.66
C GLY A 57 -4.66 4.15 13.64
N SER A 58 -4.63 4.88 14.74
CA SER A 58 -5.12 6.25 14.85
C SER A 58 -4.01 7.29 14.95
N ILE A 59 -4.35 8.54 14.67
CA ILE A 59 -3.56 9.72 15.02
C ILE A 59 -4.37 10.64 15.92
N SER A 60 -3.68 11.53 16.65
CA SER A 60 -4.29 12.66 17.36
C SER A 60 -3.88 13.96 16.67
N PHE A 61 -4.87 14.74 16.22
CA PHE A 61 -4.63 16.01 15.54
C PHE A 61 -5.40 17.14 16.21
N PRO A 62 -4.82 18.35 16.35
CA PRO A 62 -5.49 19.47 17.02
C PRO A 62 -6.84 19.75 16.39
N LEU A 63 -7.84 20.11 17.20
CA LEU A 63 -9.25 20.34 16.87
C LEU A 63 -9.99 19.11 16.29
N ALA A 64 -9.35 18.27 15.46
CA ALA A 64 -9.96 17.06 14.93
C ALA A 64 -10.00 15.89 15.93
N GLY A 65 -9.17 15.95 17.00
CA GLY A 65 -9.06 14.88 17.99
C GLY A 65 -8.48 13.59 17.38
N ARG A 66 -9.02 12.44 17.80
CA ARG A 66 -8.62 11.12 17.28
C ARG A 66 -9.22 10.87 15.91
N VAL A 67 -8.35 10.42 14.95
CA VAL A 67 -8.72 10.07 13.57
C VAL A 67 -8.12 8.72 13.23
N GLU A 68 -8.94 7.78 12.77
CA GLU A 68 -8.49 6.49 12.26
C GLU A 68 -7.88 6.67 10.86
N VAL A 69 -6.63 6.21 10.68
CA VAL A 69 -5.86 6.42 9.45
C VAL A 69 -5.21 5.16 8.90
N SER A 70 -5.23 4.06 9.63
CA SER A 70 -4.62 2.80 9.18
C SER A 70 -5.38 2.17 8.03
N ASN A 71 -4.66 1.59 7.07
CA ASN A 71 -5.17 0.93 5.87
C ASN A 71 -5.98 1.84 4.93
N VAL A 72 -5.80 3.16 5.01
CA VAL A 72 -6.42 4.12 4.09
C VAL A 72 -5.36 4.97 3.39
N SER A 73 -5.72 5.57 2.26
CA SER A 73 -4.86 6.46 1.50
C SER A 73 -4.80 7.87 2.10
N THR A 74 -3.78 8.65 1.74
CA THR A 74 -3.65 10.05 2.21
C THR A 74 -4.85 10.93 1.85
N PRO A 75 -5.46 10.85 0.63
CA PRO A 75 -6.66 11.64 0.31
C PRO A 75 -7.85 11.32 1.22
N GLU A 76 -8.01 10.06 1.62
CA GLU A 76 -9.09 9.69 2.53
C GLU A 76 -8.84 10.25 3.95
N VAL A 77 -7.58 10.29 4.40
CA VAL A 77 -7.22 10.91 5.69
C VAL A 77 -7.45 12.42 5.65
N GLU A 78 -7.07 13.10 4.56
CA GLU A 78 -7.34 14.52 4.34
C GLU A 78 -8.84 14.83 4.49
N LYS A 79 -9.68 14.01 3.84
CA LYS A 79 -11.13 14.13 3.93
C LYS A 79 -11.62 13.94 5.37
N ARG A 80 -11.18 12.89 6.08
CA ARG A 80 -11.59 12.61 7.48
C ARG A 80 -11.22 13.73 8.43
N ILE A 81 -10.01 14.27 8.29
CA ILE A 81 -9.55 15.42 9.11
C ILE A 81 -10.38 16.67 8.75
N GLY A 82 -10.53 16.96 7.44
CA GLY A 82 -11.28 18.11 6.96
C GLY A 82 -12.72 18.10 7.48
N GLU A 83 -13.41 16.96 7.42
CA GLU A 83 -14.77 16.83 7.95
C GLU A 83 -14.88 17.18 9.45
N LYS A 84 -13.91 16.75 10.26
CA LYS A 84 -13.86 17.08 11.69
C LYS A 84 -13.53 18.54 11.95
N LEU A 85 -12.68 19.15 11.12
CA LEU A 85 -12.29 20.55 11.26
C LEU A 85 -13.40 21.54 10.86
N LYS A 86 -14.38 21.12 10.04
CA LYS A 86 -15.52 21.99 9.66
C LYS A 86 -16.32 22.56 10.84
N ALA A 87 -16.24 21.92 12.01
CA ALA A 87 -16.87 22.44 13.23
C ALA A 87 -16.15 23.70 13.77
N PHE A 88 -14.92 23.96 13.35
CA PHE A 88 -14.05 25.01 13.88
C PHE A 88 -13.57 25.99 12.80
N LEU A 89 -13.48 25.54 11.55
CA LEU A 89 -12.92 26.30 10.43
C LEU A 89 -13.87 26.26 9.22
N PRO A 90 -14.10 27.41 8.54
CA PRO A 90 -14.83 27.41 7.27
C PRO A 90 -13.93 26.81 6.18
N ASP A 91 -14.46 25.79 5.49
CA ASP A 91 -13.80 25.15 4.32
C ASP A 91 -12.30 24.78 4.48
N PRO A 92 -11.94 23.96 5.50
CA PRO A 92 -10.54 23.62 5.78
C PRO A 92 -9.92 22.79 4.65
N GLN A 93 -8.85 23.29 4.05
CA GLN A 93 -8.05 22.56 3.05
C GLN A 93 -6.91 21.84 3.76
N VAL A 94 -7.01 20.53 3.87
CA VAL A 94 -6.04 19.67 4.58
C VAL A 94 -5.13 19.00 3.57
N THR A 95 -3.83 18.98 3.85
CA THR A 95 -2.81 18.22 3.09
C THR A 95 -2.12 17.24 4.02
N VAL A 96 -2.00 15.99 3.59
CA VAL A 96 -1.35 14.91 4.33
C VAL A 96 -0.21 14.33 3.49
N ILE A 97 1.01 14.38 4.02
CA ILE A 97 2.22 13.82 3.40
C ILE A 97 2.76 12.72 4.30
N VAL A 98 3.08 11.55 3.75
CA VAL A 98 3.81 10.51 4.47
C VAL A 98 5.28 10.89 4.48
N SER A 99 5.78 11.40 5.61
CA SER A 99 7.18 11.80 5.78
C SER A 99 8.08 10.65 6.19
N GLY A 100 7.53 9.58 6.78
CA GLY A 100 8.27 8.39 7.18
C GLY A 100 7.44 7.12 7.02
N ILE A 101 7.93 6.18 6.20
CA ILE A 101 7.34 4.84 6.00
C ILE A 101 8.01 3.87 6.98
N GLU A 102 7.64 3.95 8.25
CA GLU A 102 8.25 3.12 9.29
C GLU A 102 7.38 1.91 9.66
N GLY A 103 6.10 1.96 9.41
CA GLY A 103 5.15 0.87 9.67
C GLY A 103 5.18 -0.22 8.61
N ASN A 104 5.62 0.09 7.39
CA ASN A 104 5.58 -0.84 6.27
C ASN A 104 6.90 -1.62 6.15
N ARG A 105 6.99 -2.76 6.84
CA ARG A 105 8.19 -3.60 6.91
C ARG A 105 7.86 -5.08 6.76
N ALA A 106 8.76 -5.82 6.08
CA ALA A 106 8.90 -7.26 6.20
C ALA A 106 10.14 -7.59 7.05
N TYR A 107 10.33 -8.84 7.37
CA TYR A 107 11.47 -9.32 8.14
C TYR A 107 12.13 -10.48 7.41
N ILE A 108 13.46 -10.55 7.46
CA ILE A 108 14.21 -11.70 6.95
C ILE A 108 15.09 -12.25 8.06
N ILE A 109 14.99 -13.55 8.29
CA ILE A 109 15.71 -14.26 9.35
C ILE A 109 16.34 -15.54 8.80
N GLY A 110 17.38 -16.02 9.47
CA GLY A 110 18.09 -17.24 9.14
C GLY A 110 19.36 -16.97 8.32
N LYS A 111 19.68 -17.87 7.40
CA LYS A 111 20.96 -17.88 6.68
C LYS A 111 20.97 -16.93 5.49
N VAL A 112 20.98 -15.63 5.77
CA VAL A 112 21.26 -14.53 4.82
C VAL A 112 22.41 -13.69 5.35
N LEU A 113 23.07 -12.92 4.49
CA LEU A 113 24.22 -12.13 4.92
C LEU A 113 23.86 -11.00 5.88
N ARG A 114 22.65 -10.43 5.76
CA ARG A 114 22.14 -9.33 6.62
C ARG A 114 20.70 -9.62 7.03
N PRO A 115 20.50 -10.45 8.07
CA PRO A 115 19.16 -10.65 8.62
C PRO A 115 18.64 -9.38 9.32
N GLY A 116 17.33 -9.18 9.33
CA GLY A 116 16.72 -8.03 10.01
C GLY A 116 15.45 -7.51 9.34
N PRO A 117 15.00 -6.32 9.75
CA PRO A 117 13.85 -5.65 9.13
C PRO A 117 14.18 -5.15 7.73
N LEU A 118 13.24 -5.33 6.80
CA LEU A 118 13.29 -4.86 5.43
C LEU A 118 12.20 -3.79 5.23
N PRO A 119 12.55 -2.51 5.07
CA PRO A 119 11.56 -1.48 4.79
C PRO A 119 10.96 -1.68 3.39
N LEU A 120 9.63 -1.69 3.32
CA LEU A 120 8.89 -1.82 2.07
C LEU A 120 8.49 -0.42 1.56
N THR A 121 9.47 0.36 1.11
CA THR A 121 9.24 1.72 0.57
C THR A 121 8.64 1.72 -0.84
N ALA A 122 8.69 0.57 -1.50
CA ALA A 122 8.05 0.26 -2.78
C ALA A 122 7.62 -1.21 -2.76
N PRO A 123 6.73 -1.64 -3.67
CA PRO A 123 6.46 -3.07 -3.86
C PRO A 123 7.74 -3.81 -4.23
N ILE A 124 8.19 -4.75 -3.39
CA ILE A 124 9.37 -5.59 -3.63
C ILE A 124 9.00 -7.07 -3.61
N SER A 125 9.63 -7.84 -4.48
CA SER A 125 9.47 -9.28 -4.54
C SER A 125 10.43 -9.99 -3.58
N ILE A 126 10.21 -11.30 -3.38
CA ILE A 126 11.09 -12.13 -2.54
C ILE A 126 12.55 -12.12 -3.05
N LEU A 127 12.80 -12.15 -4.37
CA LEU A 127 14.17 -12.07 -4.90
C LEU A 127 14.83 -10.74 -4.60
N GLN A 128 14.08 -9.64 -4.70
CA GLN A 128 14.59 -8.31 -4.34
C GLN A 128 14.87 -8.21 -2.84
N ALA A 129 14.02 -8.80 -2.00
CA ALA A 129 14.22 -8.84 -0.56
C ALA A 129 15.49 -9.60 -0.17
N ILE A 130 15.73 -10.77 -0.77
CA ILE A 130 16.97 -11.54 -0.56
C ILE A 130 18.19 -10.73 -1.03
N SER A 131 18.07 -10.03 -2.16
CA SER A 131 19.15 -9.14 -2.65
C SER A 131 19.44 -7.99 -1.67
N LEU A 132 18.41 -7.35 -1.11
CA LEU A 132 18.56 -6.32 -0.08
C LEU A 132 19.22 -6.86 1.20
N ALA A 133 18.97 -8.13 1.55
CA ALA A 133 19.64 -8.82 2.64
C ALA A 133 21.09 -9.25 2.30
N GLY A 134 21.59 -8.89 1.12
CA GLY A 134 22.95 -9.21 0.67
C GLY A 134 23.11 -10.58 0.03
N GLY A 135 22.00 -11.30 -0.19
CA GLY A 135 21.98 -12.66 -0.70
C GLY A 135 21.91 -13.72 0.39
N LEU A 136 21.89 -14.97 -0.03
CA LEU A 136 21.91 -16.12 0.85
C LEU A 136 23.33 -16.38 1.40
N ASP A 137 23.42 -16.88 2.62
CA ASP A 137 24.66 -17.44 3.15
C ASP A 137 25.00 -18.75 2.41
N ARG A 138 26.30 -19.10 2.38
CA ARG A 138 26.77 -20.32 1.71
C ARG A 138 26.21 -21.62 2.29
N PHE A 139 25.68 -21.59 3.50
CA PHE A 139 25.07 -22.73 4.18
C PHE A 139 23.54 -22.68 4.18
N ALA A 140 22.94 -21.75 3.44
CA ALA A 140 21.49 -21.64 3.33
C ALA A 140 20.91 -22.82 2.53
N ASP A 141 19.78 -23.31 3.00
CA ASP A 141 18.97 -24.26 2.25
C ASP A 141 18.07 -23.48 1.27
N SER A 142 18.60 -23.30 0.04
CA SER A 142 18.04 -22.40 -0.97
C SER A 142 16.71 -22.89 -1.56
N ASP A 143 16.38 -24.18 -1.44
CA ASP A 143 15.14 -24.76 -1.93
C ASP A 143 14.01 -24.84 -0.86
N ALA A 144 14.35 -24.51 0.40
CA ALA A 144 13.43 -24.62 1.55
C ALA A 144 13.04 -23.28 2.18
N ILE A 145 13.19 -22.17 1.46
CA ILE A 145 12.82 -20.84 1.95
C ILE A 145 11.29 -20.75 2.12
N LYS A 146 10.86 -20.08 3.19
CA LYS A 146 9.45 -19.91 3.52
C LYS A 146 9.12 -18.45 3.80
N ILE A 147 7.96 -18.00 3.33
CA ILE A 147 7.38 -16.71 3.73
C ILE A 147 6.22 -17.01 4.66
N LEU A 148 6.28 -16.47 5.88
CA LEU A 148 5.21 -16.54 6.85
C LEU A 148 4.40 -15.25 6.75
N ARG A 149 3.15 -15.36 6.31
CA ARG A 149 2.21 -14.23 6.12
C ARG A 149 1.05 -14.33 7.08
N LYS A 150 0.76 -13.25 7.79
CA LYS A 150 -0.43 -13.14 8.64
C LYS A 150 -1.68 -12.96 7.79
N ASN A 151 -2.70 -13.79 8.05
CA ASN A 151 -4.04 -13.67 7.44
C ASN A 151 -5.10 -13.60 8.55
N GLY A 152 -5.50 -12.38 8.92
CA GLY A 152 -6.45 -12.19 10.00
C GLY A 152 -5.97 -12.83 11.31
N LYS A 153 -6.67 -13.89 11.79
CA LYS A 153 -6.30 -14.64 13.01
C LYS A 153 -5.34 -15.80 12.76
N GLY A 154 -5.02 -16.10 11.50
CA GLY A 154 -4.16 -17.23 11.11
C GLY A 154 -2.82 -16.77 10.52
N GLN A 155 -2.02 -17.78 10.16
CA GLN A 155 -0.75 -17.58 9.47
C GLN A 155 -0.69 -18.55 8.29
N THR A 156 -0.28 -18.06 7.12
CA THR A 156 -0.06 -18.86 5.91
C THR A 156 1.43 -18.97 5.66
N THR A 157 1.87 -20.17 5.30
CA THR A 157 3.25 -20.42 4.86
C THR A 157 3.28 -20.57 3.36
N ILE A 158 4.14 -19.79 2.70
CA ILE A 158 4.37 -19.85 1.26
C ILE A 158 5.80 -20.35 1.06
N SER A 159 5.95 -21.50 0.40
CA SER A 159 7.25 -22.07 0.10
C SER A 159 7.84 -21.43 -1.15
N VAL A 160 9.15 -21.18 -1.13
CA VAL A 160 9.89 -20.55 -2.23
C VAL A 160 11.17 -21.37 -2.46
N ASN A 161 11.38 -21.80 -3.70
CA ASN A 161 12.63 -22.43 -4.12
C ASN A 161 13.48 -21.38 -4.86
N TYR A 162 14.52 -20.90 -4.20
CA TYR A 162 15.39 -19.86 -4.73
C TYR A 162 16.18 -20.35 -5.96
N ASP A 163 16.60 -21.62 -5.99
CA ASP A 163 17.38 -22.18 -7.08
C ASP A 163 16.60 -22.25 -8.40
N THR A 164 15.31 -22.52 -8.34
CA THR A 164 14.43 -22.49 -9.50
C THR A 164 14.13 -21.06 -9.95
N LEU A 165 13.93 -20.15 -8.99
CA LEU A 165 13.66 -18.75 -9.29
C LEU A 165 14.81 -18.06 -10.00
N ILE A 166 16.07 -18.24 -9.55
CA ILE A 166 17.24 -17.59 -10.20
C ILE A 166 17.52 -18.15 -11.61
N LYS A 167 17.00 -19.35 -11.92
CA LYS A 167 17.05 -19.96 -13.27
C LYS A 167 15.91 -19.48 -14.17
N GLY A 168 15.05 -18.58 -13.68
CA GLY A 168 13.87 -18.10 -14.41
C GLY A 168 12.73 -19.13 -14.48
N GLN A 169 12.77 -20.16 -13.63
CA GLN A 169 11.74 -21.18 -13.48
C GLN A 169 10.84 -20.82 -12.30
N ASP A 170 9.60 -21.33 -12.29
CA ASP A 170 8.63 -21.14 -11.21
C ASP A 170 8.45 -19.67 -10.76
N LEU A 171 8.40 -18.75 -11.72
CA LEU A 171 8.30 -17.31 -11.47
C LEU A 171 7.04 -16.92 -10.68
N GLY A 172 6.03 -17.80 -10.64
CA GLY A 172 4.83 -17.59 -9.82
C GLY A 172 5.10 -17.52 -8.32
N THR A 173 6.24 -18.08 -7.85
CA THR A 173 6.64 -17.99 -6.44
C THR A 173 7.44 -16.72 -6.12
N ASN A 174 7.82 -15.90 -7.13
CA ASN A 174 8.43 -14.59 -6.93
C ASN A 174 7.38 -13.54 -6.56
N ILE A 175 6.68 -13.79 -5.48
CA ILE A 175 5.58 -12.93 -5.02
C ILE A 175 6.06 -11.61 -4.43
N LEU A 176 5.18 -10.62 -4.43
CA LEU A 176 5.37 -9.37 -3.69
C LEU A 176 5.19 -9.60 -2.20
N LEU A 177 6.03 -8.96 -1.40
CA LEU A 177 5.95 -8.99 0.05
C LEU A 177 4.89 -8.02 0.56
N ASN A 178 4.22 -8.42 1.62
CA ASN A 178 3.27 -7.61 2.37
C ASN A 178 3.87 -7.17 3.71
N THR A 179 3.33 -6.07 4.25
CA THR A 179 3.67 -5.62 5.61
C THR A 179 3.49 -6.76 6.62
N GLY A 180 4.52 -6.98 7.43
CA GLY A 180 4.52 -8.02 8.47
C GLY A 180 4.92 -9.42 7.98
N ASP A 181 5.22 -9.61 6.70
CA ASP A 181 5.77 -10.86 6.20
C ASP A 181 7.10 -11.18 6.88
N THR A 182 7.33 -12.45 7.17
CA THR A 182 8.63 -12.93 7.66
C THR A 182 9.18 -13.98 6.71
N ILE A 183 10.35 -13.68 6.14
CA ILE A 183 11.09 -14.59 5.28
C ILE A 183 12.01 -15.42 6.16
N LEU A 184 11.81 -16.73 6.15
CA LEU A 184 12.63 -17.70 6.87
C LEU A 184 13.56 -18.40 5.88
N VAL A 185 14.86 -18.27 6.07
CA VAL A 185 15.90 -18.92 5.28
C VAL A 185 16.63 -19.96 6.17
N PRO A 186 16.34 -21.24 5.98
CA PRO A 186 16.96 -22.33 6.78
C PRO A 186 18.45 -22.46 6.57
#